data_90406685befa6994ec31e961597d6bdc
#
_entry.id   90406685befa6994ec31e961597d6bdc
#
_cell.length_a   1.000
_cell.length_b   1.000
_cell.length_c   1.000
_cell.angle_alpha   90.00
_cell.angle_beta   90.00
_cell.angle_gamma   90.00
#
_symmetry.space_group_name_H-M   'P 1'
#
loop_
_entity.id
_entity.type
_entity.pdbx_description
1 polymer ?
#
loop_
_entity_poly.entity_id
_entity_poly.type
_entity_poly.pdbx_seq_one_letter_code
_entity_poly.pdbx_strand_id
1 'polypeptide(L)'
;MAIKINLIEKTLHFKKPAKTSRGEYTEHKMLLITMTEDDGRFGLGECAPLPDLSCDAGQYNNIGKVAKLIEKAASSDNYVEELRDYPALLFALESAMFDISNSPTLYDTPFARGEVGIPTNGLIWMAPYEEMLEQVKDKLKAGFRCIKFKIGEIDWEQEIKLIAFLRSKFGRDKLEIRVDANGAFSPEEAMSKLEQLAKYDIHSIEQPIKQGQWEKMAELCKNSPLPIALDEELIGINRFEDKQKMLDAIKPQYIVIKPTLHGGMAGSLEWVNEANKRGIGSWMTSALESNVGLRNVALLAARAYGANNTFAQGLGTGLLFTDNLEMDIELRGSKLWRNINNKKSI
;
A
#
# COMPACT_ATOMS: atom_id res chain seq x y z
N MET A 1 -25.60 20.03 11.23
CA MET A 1 -25.64 18.82 12.09
C MET A 1 -24.35 18.76 12.83
N ALA A 2 -24.35 18.47 14.13
CA ALA A 2 -23.13 18.32 14.89
C ALA A 2 -22.55 16.93 14.61
N ILE A 3 -21.27 16.88 14.24
CA ILE A 3 -20.52 15.62 14.08
C ILE A 3 -19.71 15.42 15.35
N LYS A 4 -19.93 14.31 16.03
CA LYS A 4 -19.10 13.90 17.16
C LYS A 4 -17.95 13.04 16.65
N ILE A 5 -16.71 13.44 16.99
CA ILE A 5 -15.49 12.72 16.63
C ILE A 5 -14.89 12.12 17.91
N ASN A 6 -14.53 10.82 17.85
CA ASN A 6 -13.77 10.18 18.93
C ASN A 6 -12.52 9.53 18.33
N LEU A 7 -11.46 9.49 19.14
CA LEU A 7 -10.19 8.82 18.84
C LEU A 7 -10.03 7.62 19.79
N ILE A 8 -9.69 6.47 19.23
CA ILE A 8 -9.49 5.23 19.98
C ILE A 8 -8.12 4.68 19.64
N GLU A 9 -7.22 4.61 20.62
CA GLU A 9 -5.93 3.94 20.43
C GLU A 9 -6.12 2.42 20.34
N LYS A 10 -5.44 1.82 19.37
CA LYS A 10 -5.45 0.37 19.17
C LYS A 10 -4.05 -0.11 18.85
N THR A 11 -3.69 -1.28 19.35
CA THR A 11 -2.48 -2.02 18.97
C THR A 11 -2.89 -3.36 18.44
N LEU A 12 -2.35 -3.74 17.27
CA LEU A 12 -2.50 -5.07 16.69
C LEU A 12 -1.19 -5.83 16.77
N HIS A 13 -1.27 -7.15 16.89
CA HIS A 13 -0.13 -8.03 17.02
C HIS A 13 0.01 -8.92 15.78
N PHE A 14 1.21 -8.93 15.19
CA PHE A 14 1.48 -9.80 14.05
C PHE A 14 1.50 -11.28 14.45
N LYS A 15 0.96 -12.16 13.60
CA LYS A 15 1.04 -13.63 13.78
C LYS A 15 2.48 -14.15 13.71
N LYS A 16 3.27 -13.53 12.82
CA LYS A 16 4.70 -13.72 12.67
C LYS A 16 5.31 -12.33 12.48
N PRO A 17 6.50 -12.07 13.01
CA PRO A 17 7.15 -10.79 12.81
C PRO A 17 7.25 -10.42 11.33
N ALA A 18 6.81 -9.22 10.97
CA ALA A 18 6.91 -8.70 9.61
C ALA A 18 8.32 -8.13 9.38
N LYS A 19 9.15 -8.87 8.65
CA LYS A 19 10.53 -8.49 8.38
C LYS A 19 10.63 -7.64 7.11
N THR A 20 11.29 -6.50 7.24
CA THR A 20 11.60 -5.57 6.15
C THR A 20 13.07 -5.19 6.21
N SER A 21 13.58 -4.51 5.19
CA SER A 21 14.95 -3.96 5.17
C SER A 21 15.25 -2.95 6.28
N ARG A 22 14.24 -2.48 7.01
CA ARG A 22 14.37 -1.49 8.09
C ARG A 22 14.28 -2.11 9.48
N GLY A 23 13.83 -3.36 9.58
CA GLY A 23 13.65 -4.03 10.88
C GLY A 23 12.47 -4.98 10.89
N GLU A 24 12.06 -5.33 12.10
CA GLU A 24 11.05 -6.35 12.37
C GLU A 24 9.90 -5.73 13.18
N TYR A 25 8.68 -5.86 12.70
CA TYR A 25 7.48 -5.43 13.40
C TYR A 25 6.79 -6.62 14.07
N THR A 26 6.57 -6.54 15.37
CA THR A 26 5.78 -7.50 16.15
C THR A 26 4.40 -6.96 16.50
N GLU A 27 4.25 -5.65 16.53
CA GLU A 27 3.02 -4.94 16.79
C GLU A 27 2.86 -3.74 15.83
N HIS A 28 1.62 -3.27 15.65
CA HIS A 28 1.31 -2.04 14.91
C HIS A 28 0.32 -1.20 15.72
N LYS A 29 0.74 0.01 16.10
CA LYS A 29 -0.08 1.00 16.82
C LYS A 29 -0.80 1.91 15.86
N MET A 30 -2.07 2.17 16.13
CA MET A 30 -2.93 3.01 15.31
C MET A 30 -3.93 3.80 16.13
N LEU A 31 -4.53 4.82 15.51
CA LEU A 31 -5.70 5.52 16.02
C LEU A 31 -6.89 5.21 15.12
N LEU A 32 -7.98 4.73 15.68
CA LEU A 32 -9.26 4.69 15.00
C LEU A 32 -9.98 6.03 15.20
N ILE A 33 -10.51 6.57 14.12
CA ILE A 33 -11.30 7.77 14.12
C ILE A 33 -12.75 7.36 13.86
N THR A 34 -13.62 7.64 14.82
CA THR A 34 -15.06 7.45 14.62
C THR A 34 -15.76 8.80 14.49
N MET A 35 -16.61 8.92 13.49
CA MET A 35 -17.50 10.08 13.28
C MET A 35 -18.93 9.61 13.43
N THR A 36 -19.72 10.33 14.22
CA THR A 36 -21.14 10.02 14.44
C THR A 36 -21.95 11.29 14.27
N GLU A 37 -23.03 11.23 13.49
CA GLU A 37 -24.00 12.30 13.34
C GLU A 37 -25.20 12.10 14.28
N ASP A 38 -25.97 13.19 14.51
CA ASP A 38 -27.14 13.18 15.39
C ASP A 38 -28.22 12.18 14.95
N ASP A 39 -28.28 11.83 13.67
CA ASP A 39 -29.21 10.85 13.10
C ASP A 39 -28.74 9.38 13.23
N GLY A 40 -27.58 9.16 13.87
CA GLY A 40 -27.00 7.85 14.10
C GLY A 40 -26.14 7.31 12.97
N ARG A 41 -25.92 8.06 11.87
CA ARG A 41 -24.94 7.67 10.86
C ARG A 41 -23.56 7.63 11.48
N PHE A 42 -22.77 6.66 11.06
CA PHE A 42 -21.47 6.35 11.62
C PHE A 42 -20.41 6.21 10.53
N GLY A 43 -19.24 6.76 10.74
CA GLY A 43 -18.09 6.63 9.87
C GLY A 43 -16.84 6.21 10.66
N LEU A 44 -16.01 5.38 10.03
CA LEU A 44 -14.80 4.81 10.64
C LEU A 44 -13.59 5.00 9.74
N GLY A 45 -12.51 5.56 10.30
CA GLY A 45 -11.21 5.70 9.66
C GLY A 45 -10.08 5.18 10.54
N GLU A 46 -8.95 4.92 9.92
CA GLU A 46 -7.75 4.41 10.58
C GLU A 46 -6.52 5.26 10.23
N CYS A 47 -5.89 5.81 11.26
CA CYS A 47 -4.59 6.47 11.20
C CYS A 47 -3.53 5.50 11.72
N ALA A 48 -2.75 4.90 10.81
CA ALA A 48 -1.81 3.82 11.11
C ALA A 48 -0.41 4.12 10.52
N PRO A 49 0.30 5.16 11.01
CA PRO A 49 1.63 5.48 10.52
C PRO A 49 2.64 4.40 10.92
N LEU A 50 3.57 4.09 10.02
CA LEU A 50 4.72 3.22 10.31
C LEU A 50 5.81 4.04 11.00
N PRO A 51 6.29 3.63 12.20
CA PRO A 51 7.16 4.47 13.05
C PRO A 51 8.47 4.92 12.41
N ASP A 52 9.04 4.09 11.54
CA ASP A 52 10.35 4.27 10.90
C ASP A 52 10.24 4.71 9.43
N LEU A 53 9.03 4.86 8.90
CA LEU A 53 8.82 5.11 7.48
C LEU A 53 7.92 6.32 7.20
N SER A 54 6.80 6.46 7.93
CA SER A 54 5.86 7.55 7.69
C SER A 54 6.48 8.91 8.01
N CYS A 55 6.36 9.87 7.11
CA CYS A 55 6.90 11.22 7.32
C CYS A 55 6.25 11.96 8.51
N ASP A 56 5.08 11.51 8.94
CA ASP A 56 4.28 12.06 10.03
C ASP A 56 4.26 11.18 11.31
N ALA A 57 5.02 10.08 11.36
CA ALA A 57 4.97 9.10 12.46
C ALA A 57 5.10 9.70 13.87
N GLY A 58 5.99 10.67 14.06
CA GLY A 58 6.21 11.32 15.37
C GLY A 58 5.11 12.29 15.82
N GLN A 59 4.10 12.55 15.00
CA GLN A 59 3.10 13.59 15.25
C GLN A 59 1.91 13.12 16.14
N TYR A 60 1.77 11.81 16.37
CA TYR A 60 0.58 11.21 16.97
C TYR A 60 0.71 10.87 18.47
N ASN A 61 1.83 11.17 19.09
CA ASN A 61 2.09 10.87 20.51
C ASN A 61 1.24 11.71 21.50
N ASN A 62 0.59 12.78 21.02
CA ASN A 62 -0.28 13.62 21.83
C ASN A 62 -1.70 13.62 21.26
N ILE A 63 -2.55 12.71 21.78
CA ILE A 63 -3.93 12.52 21.34
C ILE A 63 -4.75 13.82 21.43
N GLY A 64 -4.55 14.64 22.47
CA GLY A 64 -5.27 15.91 22.59
C GLY A 64 -4.93 16.92 21.50
N LYS A 65 -3.67 16.91 21.01
CA LYS A 65 -3.27 17.70 19.84
C LYS A 65 -3.89 17.15 18.56
N VAL A 66 -3.88 15.83 18.39
CA VAL A 66 -4.46 15.15 17.24
C VAL A 66 -5.98 15.40 17.18
N ALA A 67 -6.68 15.31 18.31
CA ALA A 67 -8.12 15.59 18.38
C ALA A 67 -8.46 17.00 17.88
N LYS A 68 -7.76 18.02 18.39
CA LYS A 68 -7.97 19.40 17.94
C LYS A 68 -7.67 19.61 16.46
N LEU A 69 -6.64 18.94 15.93
CA LEU A 69 -6.28 19.04 14.52
C LEU A 69 -7.37 18.43 13.63
N ILE A 70 -7.90 17.28 14.02
CA ILE A 70 -8.93 16.58 13.24
C ILE A 70 -10.30 17.27 13.35
N GLU A 71 -10.67 17.78 14.53
CA GLU A 71 -11.90 18.56 14.72
C GLU A 71 -11.90 19.82 13.84
N LYS A 72 -10.76 20.53 13.80
CA LYS A 72 -10.60 21.68 12.93
C LYS A 72 -10.73 21.31 11.46
N ALA A 73 -9.99 20.29 11.01
CA ALA A 73 -10.00 19.84 9.62
C ALA A 73 -11.40 19.31 9.20
N ALA A 74 -12.07 18.53 10.04
CA ALA A 74 -13.41 18.00 9.76
C ALA A 74 -14.48 19.09 9.56
N SER A 75 -14.23 20.30 10.05
CA SER A 75 -15.12 21.47 9.92
C SER A 75 -14.72 22.40 8.76
N SER A 76 -13.73 22.03 7.97
CA SER A 76 -13.13 22.86 6.93
C SER A 76 -13.34 22.26 5.54
N ASP A 77 -13.75 23.08 4.58
CA ASP A 77 -13.77 22.69 3.16
C ASP A 77 -12.35 22.50 2.59
N ASN A 78 -11.33 22.98 3.29
CA ASN A 78 -9.91 22.91 2.89
C ASN A 78 -9.11 21.86 3.68
N TYR A 79 -9.79 20.85 4.24
CA TYR A 79 -9.18 19.85 5.12
C TYR A 79 -7.98 19.10 4.49
N VAL A 80 -7.99 18.92 3.18
CA VAL A 80 -6.87 18.28 2.46
C VAL A 80 -5.59 19.09 2.64
N GLU A 81 -5.63 20.40 2.42
CA GLU A 81 -4.46 21.26 2.58
C GLU A 81 -4.05 21.40 4.06
N GLU A 82 -5.02 21.43 4.98
CA GLU A 82 -4.73 21.52 6.41
C GLU A 82 -4.05 20.25 6.95
N LEU A 83 -4.34 19.09 6.38
CA LEU A 83 -3.76 17.80 6.78
C LEU A 83 -2.71 17.27 5.80
N ARG A 84 -2.29 18.05 4.82
CA ARG A 84 -1.36 17.59 3.76
C ARG A 84 -0.03 17.06 4.31
N ASP A 85 0.44 17.60 5.43
CA ASP A 85 1.66 17.15 6.10
C ASP A 85 1.43 16.01 7.12
N TYR A 86 0.18 15.46 7.17
CA TYR A 86 -0.24 14.37 8.03
C TYR A 86 -0.94 13.27 7.22
N PRO A 87 -0.24 12.58 6.32
CA PRO A 87 -0.83 11.61 5.39
C PRO A 87 -1.72 10.56 6.04
N ALA A 88 -1.28 9.97 7.17
CA ALA A 88 -2.03 8.93 7.86
C ALA A 88 -3.31 9.49 8.51
N LEU A 89 -3.27 10.71 9.04
CA LEU A 89 -4.42 11.38 9.62
C LEU A 89 -5.42 11.82 8.57
N LEU A 90 -4.92 12.33 7.43
CA LEU A 90 -5.75 12.69 6.28
C LEU A 90 -6.49 11.45 5.74
N PHE A 91 -5.79 10.33 5.55
CA PHE A 91 -6.40 9.08 5.12
C PHE A 91 -7.51 8.63 6.08
N ALA A 92 -7.29 8.74 7.38
CA ALA A 92 -8.26 8.37 8.39
C ALA A 92 -9.50 9.27 8.38
N LEU A 93 -9.30 10.59 8.30
CA LEU A 93 -10.41 11.54 8.23
C LEU A 93 -11.25 11.33 6.98
N GLU A 94 -10.63 11.25 5.81
CA GLU A 94 -11.32 10.99 4.54
C GLU A 94 -12.09 9.67 4.59
N SER A 95 -11.49 8.61 5.13
CA SER A 95 -12.14 7.31 5.30
C SER A 95 -13.41 7.41 6.12
N ALA A 96 -13.36 8.09 7.27
CA ALA A 96 -14.52 8.28 8.13
C ALA A 96 -15.59 9.18 7.48
N MET A 97 -15.20 10.25 6.78
CA MET A 97 -16.12 11.15 6.08
C MET A 97 -16.85 10.46 4.92
N PHE A 98 -16.13 9.65 4.13
CA PHE A 98 -16.73 8.89 3.04
C PHE A 98 -17.64 7.76 3.56
N ASP A 99 -17.25 7.13 4.66
CA ASP A 99 -18.03 6.06 5.28
C ASP A 99 -19.37 6.60 5.85
N ILE A 100 -19.34 7.69 6.64
CA ILE A 100 -20.54 8.30 7.21
C ILE A 100 -21.49 8.86 6.15
N SER A 101 -20.94 9.42 5.07
CA SER A 101 -21.75 9.95 3.97
C SER A 101 -22.23 8.88 3.00
N ASN A 102 -21.77 7.64 3.12
CA ASN A 102 -21.96 6.57 2.13
C ASN A 102 -21.70 7.09 0.71
N SER A 103 -20.59 7.80 0.54
CA SER A 103 -20.32 8.59 -0.66
C SER A 103 -20.32 7.72 -1.93
N PRO A 104 -21.14 8.06 -2.94
CA PRO A 104 -21.11 7.34 -4.23
C PRO A 104 -19.73 7.32 -4.88
N THR A 105 -18.89 8.31 -4.58
CA THR A 105 -17.51 8.38 -5.09
C THR A 105 -16.71 7.11 -4.79
N LEU A 106 -16.86 6.52 -3.61
CA LEU A 106 -16.18 5.27 -3.24
C LEU A 106 -17.11 4.05 -3.29
N TYR A 107 -18.39 4.22 -2.95
CA TYR A 107 -19.31 3.10 -2.73
C TYR A 107 -20.09 2.70 -3.98
N ASP A 108 -20.09 3.50 -5.05
CA ASP A 108 -20.69 3.13 -6.34
C ASP A 108 -19.68 2.49 -7.31
N THR A 109 -19.02 1.44 -6.85
CA THR A 109 -18.16 0.60 -7.68
C THR A 109 -18.61 -0.86 -7.60
N PRO A 110 -18.36 -1.70 -8.62
CA PRO A 110 -18.69 -3.13 -8.56
C PRO A 110 -18.03 -3.85 -7.38
N PHE A 111 -16.81 -3.47 -6.98
CA PHE A 111 -16.17 -3.99 -5.77
C PHE A 111 -16.96 -3.61 -4.52
N ALA A 112 -17.33 -2.34 -4.40
CA ALA A 112 -18.07 -1.84 -3.24
C ALA A 112 -19.46 -2.49 -3.10
N ARG A 113 -20.06 -2.91 -4.21
CA ARG A 113 -21.30 -3.67 -4.23
C ARG A 113 -21.12 -5.19 -4.08
N GLY A 114 -19.86 -5.66 -3.91
CA GLY A 114 -19.56 -7.10 -3.75
C GLY A 114 -19.68 -7.92 -5.04
N GLU A 115 -19.78 -7.28 -6.20
CA GLU A 115 -19.98 -7.91 -7.51
C GLU A 115 -18.67 -8.47 -8.09
N VAL A 116 -17.53 -7.85 -7.79
CA VAL A 116 -16.20 -8.23 -8.26
C VAL A 116 -15.17 -8.18 -7.14
N GLY A 117 -14.17 -9.07 -7.21
CA GLY A 117 -13.01 -9.05 -6.32
C GLY A 117 -11.81 -8.38 -7.00
N ILE A 118 -11.03 -7.62 -6.23
CA ILE A 118 -9.79 -6.99 -6.69
C ILE A 118 -8.67 -8.02 -6.71
N PRO A 119 -8.00 -8.28 -7.85
CA PRO A 119 -6.82 -9.14 -7.90
C PRO A 119 -5.73 -8.59 -6.97
N THR A 120 -5.10 -9.47 -6.19
CA THR A 120 -4.02 -9.08 -5.29
C THR A 120 -2.79 -9.98 -5.46
N ASN A 121 -1.61 -9.45 -5.23
CA ASN A 121 -0.39 -10.24 -5.27
C ASN A 121 -0.21 -11.06 -3.98
N GLY A 122 0.42 -12.20 -4.09
CA GLY A 122 0.91 -12.98 -2.97
C GLY A 122 2.27 -12.40 -2.52
N LEU A 123 2.35 -11.89 -1.29
CA LEU A 123 3.59 -11.40 -0.72
C LEU A 123 4.39 -12.56 -0.12
N ILE A 124 5.68 -12.63 -0.47
CA ILE A 124 6.68 -13.53 0.10
C ILE A 124 7.62 -12.70 0.97
N TRP A 125 7.58 -12.95 2.26
CA TRP A 125 8.44 -12.29 3.24
C TRP A 125 9.84 -12.89 3.21
N MET A 126 10.84 -12.06 3.53
CA MET A 126 12.21 -12.50 3.70
C MET A 126 12.31 -13.60 4.76
N ALA A 127 12.91 -14.71 4.40
CA ALA A 127 13.13 -15.88 5.23
C ALA A 127 14.23 -16.76 4.59
N PRO A 128 14.76 -17.78 5.28
CA PRO A 128 15.61 -18.77 4.64
C PRO A 128 14.94 -19.41 3.41
N TYR A 129 15.74 -19.84 2.45
CA TYR A 129 15.30 -20.36 1.14
C TYR A 129 14.11 -21.34 1.23
N GLU A 130 14.19 -22.34 2.11
CA GLU A 130 13.15 -23.37 2.25
C GLU A 130 11.82 -22.78 2.73
N GLU A 131 11.87 -21.81 3.66
CA GLU A 131 10.67 -21.14 4.14
C GLU A 131 10.05 -20.24 3.06
N MET A 132 10.86 -19.53 2.28
CA MET A 132 10.36 -18.74 1.14
C MET A 132 9.72 -19.64 0.09
N LEU A 133 10.30 -20.81 -0.17
CA LEU A 133 9.73 -21.79 -1.10
C LEU A 133 8.38 -22.33 -0.61
N GLU A 134 8.21 -22.57 0.69
CA GLU A 134 6.92 -22.97 1.25
C GLU A 134 5.88 -21.83 1.16
N GLN A 135 6.27 -20.59 1.47
CA GLN A 135 5.39 -19.43 1.27
C GLN A 135 4.90 -19.35 -0.18
N VAL A 136 5.78 -19.57 -1.15
CA VAL A 136 5.43 -19.59 -2.57
C VAL A 136 4.44 -20.70 -2.89
N LYS A 137 4.68 -21.93 -2.43
CA LYS A 137 3.77 -23.06 -2.65
C LYS A 137 2.37 -22.77 -2.12
N ASP A 138 2.29 -22.19 -0.93
CA ASP A 138 1.01 -21.79 -0.31
C ASP A 138 0.27 -20.76 -1.17
N LYS A 139 0.98 -19.73 -1.67
CA LYS A 139 0.37 -18.71 -2.54
C LYS A 139 -0.11 -19.30 -3.86
N LEU A 140 0.69 -20.15 -4.49
CA LEU A 140 0.31 -20.83 -5.74
C LEU A 140 -0.90 -21.76 -5.54
N LYS A 141 -0.94 -22.51 -4.43
CA LYS A 141 -2.07 -23.36 -4.05
C LYS A 141 -3.34 -22.54 -3.82
N ALA A 142 -3.22 -21.35 -3.23
CA ALA A 142 -4.32 -20.40 -3.05
C ALA A 142 -4.74 -19.70 -4.36
N GLY A 143 -4.07 -19.95 -5.49
CA GLY A 143 -4.45 -19.46 -6.81
C GLY A 143 -3.86 -18.10 -7.20
N PHE A 144 -2.86 -17.60 -6.47
CA PHE A 144 -2.17 -16.36 -6.85
C PHE A 144 -1.45 -16.51 -8.20
N ARG A 145 -1.57 -15.50 -9.05
CA ARG A 145 -0.93 -15.39 -10.37
C ARG A 145 0.08 -14.25 -10.44
N CYS A 146 0.21 -13.47 -9.38
CA CYS A 146 1.23 -12.47 -9.17
C CYS A 146 1.84 -12.71 -7.80
N ILE A 147 3.17 -12.83 -7.74
CA ILE A 147 3.93 -13.01 -6.50
C ILE A 147 4.95 -11.88 -6.40
N LYS A 148 4.99 -11.22 -5.24
CA LYS A 148 5.97 -10.19 -4.91
C LYS A 148 6.96 -10.73 -3.87
N PHE A 149 8.24 -10.71 -4.19
CA PHE A 149 9.33 -11.10 -3.29
C PHE A 149 10.00 -9.88 -2.69
N LYS A 150 10.22 -9.90 -1.39
CA LYS A 150 11.17 -9.02 -0.72
C LYS A 150 12.58 -9.58 -0.97
N ILE A 151 13.50 -8.73 -1.43
CA ILE A 151 14.89 -9.12 -1.79
C ILE A 151 15.90 -8.10 -1.26
N GLY A 152 17.17 -8.47 -1.27
CA GLY A 152 18.28 -7.55 -1.02
C GLY A 152 18.89 -7.62 0.39
N GLU A 153 18.40 -8.48 1.28
CA GLU A 153 18.93 -8.64 2.64
C GLU A 153 19.42 -10.04 2.99
N ILE A 154 19.07 -11.04 2.17
CA ILE A 154 19.53 -12.40 2.31
C ILE A 154 20.69 -12.61 1.31
N ASP A 155 21.26 -13.80 1.32
CA ASP A 155 22.23 -14.20 0.32
C ASP A 155 21.64 -14.04 -1.10
N TRP A 156 22.22 -13.15 -1.88
CA TRP A 156 21.77 -12.80 -3.22
C TRP A 156 21.66 -14.01 -4.16
N GLU A 157 22.57 -14.97 -4.05
CA GLU A 157 22.57 -16.17 -4.89
C GLU A 157 21.35 -17.05 -4.57
N GLN A 158 20.95 -17.13 -3.30
CA GLN A 158 19.75 -17.87 -2.91
C GLN A 158 18.47 -17.19 -3.38
N GLU A 159 18.39 -15.85 -3.34
CA GLU A 159 17.27 -15.10 -3.88
C GLU A 159 17.12 -15.33 -5.39
N ILE A 160 18.20 -15.22 -6.14
CA ILE A 160 18.22 -15.51 -7.58
C ILE A 160 17.85 -16.96 -7.87
N LYS A 161 18.38 -17.93 -7.10
CA LYS A 161 18.05 -19.34 -7.24
C LYS A 161 16.56 -19.63 -7.09
N LEU A 162 15.89 -18.99 -6.13
CA LEU A 162 14.44 -19.14 -5.93
C LEU A 162 13.65 -18.57 -7.11
N ILE A 163 14.01 -17.36 -7.57
CA ILE A 163 13.39 -16.72 -8.74
C ILE A 163 13.58 -17.59 -10.00
N ALA A 164 14.82 -18.08 -10.24
CA ALA A 164 15.14 -18.95 -11.35
C ALA A 164 14.34 -20.26 -11.30
N PHE A 165 14.24 -20.88 -10.12
CA PHE A 165 13.43 -22.07 -9.91
C PHE A 165 11.97 -21.84 -10.30
N LEU A 166 11.36 -20.75 -9.83
CA LEU A 166 9.98 -20.44 -10.17
C LEU A 166 9.80 -20.18 -11.67
N ARG A 167 10.69 -19.42 -12.27
CA ARG A 167 10.59 -19.11 -13.70
C ARG A 167 10.81 -20.37 -14.56
N SER A 168 11.60 -21.36 -14.10
CA SER A 168 11.72 -22.65 -14.77
C SER A 168 10.44 -23.50 -14.72
N LYS A 169 9.55 -23.26 -13.76
CA LYS A 169 8.28 -23.99 -13.60
C LYS A 169 7.09 -23.24 -14.21
N PHE A 170 7.13 -21.91 -14.21
CA PHE A 170 6.02 -21.06 -14.62
C PHE A 170 6.51 -19.99 -15.59
N GLY A 171 6.07 -20.04 -16.84
CA GLY A 171 6.28 -18.96 -17.80
C GLY A 171 5.61 -17.65 -17.34
N ARG A 172 6.02 -16.54 -17.94
CA ARG A 172 5.48 -15.21 -17.65
C ARG A 172 3.96 -15.12 -17.81
N ASP A 173 3.40 -15.87 -18.74
CA ASP A 173 1.96 -15.97 -19.02
C ASP A 173 1.17 -16.65 -17.88
N LYS A 174 1.83 -17.44 -17.03
CA LYS A 174 1.23 -18.18 -15.91
C LYS A 174 1.46 -17.53 -14.56
N LEU A 175 2.61 -16.88 -14.39
CA LEU A 175 3.00 -16.27 -13.11
C LEU A 175 3.75 -14.95 -13.35
N GLU A 176 3.16 -13.85 -12.92
CA GLU A 176 3.84 -12.58 -12.80
C GLU A 176 4.72 -12.58 -11.53
N ILE A 177 5.98 -12.20 -11.70
CA ILE A 177 6.92 -12.04 -10.58
C ILE A 177 7.27 -10.56 -10.46
N ARG A 178 7.08 -10.00 -9.27
CA ARG A 178 7.58 -8.69 -8.87
C ARG A 178 8.60 -8.87 -7.76
N VAL A 179 9.59 -7.99 -7.70
CA VAL A 179 10.56 -7.98 -6.61
C VAL A 179 10.59 -6.60 -5.96
N ASP A 180 10.94 -6.55 -4.68
CA ASP A 180 10.97 -5.33 -3.88
C ASP A 180 12.23 -5.33 -3.02
N ALA A 181 13.12 -4.39 -3.33
CA ALA A 181 14.40 -4.24 -2.64
C ALA A 181 14.33 -3.27 -1.46
N ASN A 182 13.26 -2.48 -1.31
CA ASN A 182 13.10 -1.47 -0.25
C ASN A 182 14.35 -0.57 -0.08
N GLY A 183 15.06 -0.26 -1.18
CA GLY A 183 16.26 0.57 -1.17
C GLY A 183 17.53 -0.13 -0.71
N ALA A 184 17.57 -1.47 -0.71
CA ALA A 184 18.70 -2.24 -0.18
C ALA A 184 19.98 -2.14 -1.02
N PHE A 185 19.88 -1.85 -2.33
CA PHE A 185 21.07 -1.82 -3.18
C PHE A 185 21.80 -0.50 -3.07
N SER A 186 23.14 -0.54 -3.13
CA SER A 186 23.92 0.66 -3.40
C SER A 186 23.73 1.12 -4.85
N PRO A 187 23.87 2.40 -5.18
CA PRO A 187 23.78 2.88 -6.56
C PRO A 187 24.79 2.20 -7.50
N GLU A 188 25.98 1.85 -6.98
CA GLU A 188 27.09 1.25 -7.73
C GLU A 188 26.79 -0.20 -8.15
N GLU A 189 26.10 -0.97 -7.30
CA GLU A 189 25.77 -2.38 -7.59
C GLU A 189 24.39 -2.57 -8.25
N ALA A 190 23.50 -1.57 -8.12
CA ALA A 190 22.11 -1.70 -8.53
C ALA A 190 21.97 -2.16 -9.99
N MET A 191 22.67 -1.54 -10.94
CA MET A 191 22.56 -1.90 -12.36
C MET A 191 22.90 -3.36 -12.61
N SER A 192 24.00 -3.85 -12.03
CA SER A 192 24.41 -5.26 -12.19
C SER A 192 23.37 -6.24 -11.64
N LYS A 193 22.74 -5.90 -10.51
CA LYS A 193 21.64 -6.71 -9.95
C LYS A 193 20.39 -6.68 -10.82
N LEU A 194 20.03 -5.51 -11.40
CA LEU A 194 18.91 -5.36 -12.32
C LEU A 194 19.12 -6.19 -13.61
N GLU A 195 20.35 -6.21 -14.17
CA GLU A 195 20.72 -7.04 -15.32
C GLU A 195 20.59 -8.53 -15.01
N GLN A 196 20.95 -8.96 -13.80
CA GLN A 196 20.78 -10.34 -13.39
C GLN A 196 19.31 -10.74 -13.27
N LEU A 197 18.48 -9.90 -12.64
CA LEU A 197 17.04 -10.11 -12.47
C LEU A 197 16.30 -10.11 -13.81
N ALA A 198 16.71 -9.27 -14.76
CA ALA A 198 16.10 -9.17 -16.08
C ALA A 198 16.11 -10.50 -16.88
N LYS A 199 17.03 -11.41 -16.57
CA LYS A 199 17.10 -12.74 -17.18
C LYS A 199 15.91 -13.65 -16.86
N TYR A 200 15.08 -13.26 -15.88
CA TYR A 200 13.97 -14.07 -15.36
C TYR A 200 12.58 -13.51 -15.68
N ASP A 201 12.43 -12.69 -16.70
CA ASP A 201 11.14 -12.09 -17.09
C ASP A 201 10.36 -11.50 -15.92
N ILE A 202 11.04 -10.80 -15.01
CA ILE A 202 10.44 -10.11 -13.87
C ILE A 202 9.65 -8.91 -14.39
N HIS A 203 8.44 -8.69 -13.87
CA HIS A 203 7.59 -7.57 -14.25
C HIS A 203 8.22 -6.24 -13.88
N SER A 204 8.65 -6.10 -12.64
CA SER A 204 9.25 -4.86 -12.11
C SER A 204 10.03 -5.10 -10.83
N ILE A 205 10.96 -4.20 -10.55
CA ILE A 205 11.58 -4.05 -9.23
C ILE A 205 11.07 -2.80 -8.54
N GLU A 206 10.69 -2.93 -7.27
CA GLU A 206 10.28 -1.83 -6.42
C GLU A 206 11.47 -1.31 -5.64
N GLN A 207 11.67 0.02 -5.66
CA GLN A 207 12.67 0.81 -4.93
C GLN A 207 14.06 0.12 -4.84
N PRO A 208 14.82 0.07 -5.93
CA PRO A 208 16.12 -0.62 -5.94
C PRO A 208 17.16 0.03 -5.03
N ILE A 209 17.25 1.37 -5.01
CA ILE A 209 18.16 2.15 -4.16
C ILE A 209 17.39 2.99 -3.15
N LYS A 210 18.05 3.45 -2.09
CA LYS A 210 17.44 4.32 -1.06
C LYS A 210 16.86 5.59 -1.68
N GLN A 211 15.71 6.01 -1.15
CA GLN A 211 15.03 7.25 -1.54
C GLN A 211 15.90 8.49 -1.36
N GLY A 212 15.55 9.58 -2.08
CA GLY A 212 16.23 10.88 -2.03
C GLY A 212 17.42 10.99 -2.97
N GLN A 213 17.70 9.98 -3.79
CA GLN A 213 18.79 9.95 -4.76
C GLN A 213 18.26 10.08 -6.20
N TRP A 214 17.50 11.14 -6.48
CA TRP A 214 16.73 11.30 -7.72
C TRP A 214 17.56 11.18 -9.00
N GLU A 215 18.76 11.76 -9.03
CA GLU A 215 19.65 11.68 -10.19
C GLU A 215 20.06 10.24 -10.48
N LYS A 216 20.45 9.50 -9.44
CA LYS A 216 20.84 8.08 -9.57
C LYS A 216 19.65 7.20 -9.93
N MET A 217 18.49 7.45 -9.32
CA MET A 217 17.27 6.72 -9.63
C MET A 217 16.80 7.01 -11.07
N ALA A 218 16.90 8.25 -11.55
CA ALA A 218 16.59 8.61 -12.93
C ALA A 218 17.51 7.91 -13.93
N GLU A 219 18.81 7.81 -13.61
CA GLU A 219 19.78 7.07 -14.42
C GLU A 219 19.41 5.57 -14.49
N LEU A 220 19.04 4.97 -13.35
CA LEU A 220 18.56 3.59 -13.31
C LEU A 220 17.26 3.42 -14.11
N CYS A 221 16.27 4.28 -13.93
CA CYS A 221 15.00 4.21 -14.68
C CYS A 221 15.18 4.32 -16.19
N LYS A 222 16.17 5.10 -16.63
CA LYS A 222 16.50 5.27 -18.05
C LYS A 222 17.19 4.08 -18.67
N ASN A 223 18.11 3.44 -17.93
CA ASN A 223 19.06 2.47 -18.49
C ASN A 223 18.78 1.02 -18.09
N SER A 224 17.96 0.79 -17.06
CA SER A 224 17.65 -0.56 -16.56
C SER A 224 16.90 -1.39 -17.60
N PRO A 225 17.31 -2.66 -17.83
CA PRO A 225 16.54 -3.60 -18.63
C PRO A 225 15.26 -4.10 -17.93
N LEU A 226 15.12 -3.82 -16.62
CA LEU A 226 13.99 -4.20 -15.78
C LEU A 226 13.20 -2.95 -15.38
N PRO A 227 11.87 -2.90 -15.60
CA PRO A 227 11.06 -1.75 -15.18
C PRO A 227 11.15 -1.49 -13.68
N ILE A 228 11.28 -0.21 -13.30
CA ILE A 228 11.39 0.24 -11.91
C ILE A 228 10.07 0.84 -11.44
N ALA A 229 9.67 0.47 -10.22
CA ALA A 229 8.54 1.02 -9.49
C ALA A 229 9.05 1.79 -8.26
N LEU A 230 8.56 3.00 -8.04
CA LEU A 230 8.92 3.81 -6.87
C LEU A 230 7.87 3.64 -5.77
N ASP A 231 8.31 3.44 -4.54
CA ASP A 231 7.51 3.34 -3.31
C ASP A 231 7.98 4.38 -2.28
N GLU A 232 9.09 4.11 -1.62
CA GLU A 232 9.64 5.00 -0.58
C GLU A 232 9.98 6.40 -1.10
N GLU A 233 10.24 6.54 -2.39
CA GLU A 233 10.51 7.82 -3.03
C GLU A 233 9.33 8.80 -2.94
N LEU A 234 8.08 8.28 -2.82
CA LEU A 234 6.88 9.09 -2.75
C LEU A 234 6.61 9.65 -1.35
N ILE A 235 7.23 9.05 -0.32
CA ILE A 235 6.96 9.40 1.08
C ILE A 235 7.48 10.82 1.39
N GLY A 236 6.61 11.65 1.97
CA GLY A 236 6.93 13.03 2.30
C GLY A 236 6.81 14.01 1.14
N ILE A 237 6.55 13.53 -0.08
CA ILE A 237 6.23 14.39 -1.23
C ILE A 237 4.73 14.66 -1.23
N ASN A 238 4.30 15.55 -0.34
CA ASN A 238 2.88 15.76 -0.08
C ASN A 238 2.27 16.87 -0.95
N ARG A 239 3.07 17.83 -1.43
CA ARG A 239 2.59 18.95 -2.26
C ARG A 239 2.43 18.53 -3.72
N PHE A 240 1.36 19.00 -4.35
CA PHE A 240 1.02 18.63 -5.72
C PHE A 240 2.15 18.93 -6.72
N GLU A 241 2.75 20.12 -6.63
CA GLU A 241 3.83 20.54 -7.52
C GLU A 241 5.10 19.70 -7.33
N ASP A 242 5.37 19.24 -6.11
CA ASP A 242 6.54 18.41 -5.83
C ASP A 242 6.37 16.99 -6.37
N LYS A 243 5.13 16.47 -6.40
CA LYS A 243 4.80 15.20 -7.07
C LYS A 243 5.12 15.28 -8.57
N GLN A 244 4.71 16.36 -9.23
CA GLN A 244 5.02 16.61 -10.62
C GLN A 244 6.53 16.68 -10.86
N LYS A 245 7.25 17.48 -10.07
CA LYS A 245 8.71 17.62 -10.16
C LYS A 245 9.43 16.27 -10.05
N MET A 246 9.03 15.44 -9.07
CA MET A 246 9.63 14.12 -8.87
C MET A 246 9.40 13.20 -10.06
N LEU A 247 8.16 13.10 -10.55
CA LEU A 247 7.83 12.26 -11.70
C LEU A 247 8.55 12.71 -12.97
N ASP A 248 8.68 14.02 -13.18
CA ASP A 248 9.39 14.60 -14.33
C ASP A 248 10.90 14.40 -14.25
N ALA A 249 11.46 14.42 -13.02
CA ALA A 249 12.89 14.22 -12.80
C ALA A 249 13.31 12.76 -12.97
N ILE A 250 12.57 11.82 -12.34
CA ILE A 250 12.98 10.40 -12.26
C ILE A 250 12.45 9.60 -13.45
N LYS A 251 11.21 9.85 -13.90
CA LYS A 251 10.53 9.15 -15.00
C LYS A 251 10.52 7.63 -14.83
N PRO A 252 9.98 7.12 -13.70
CA PRO A 252 9.90 5.69 -13.46
C PRO A 252 8.89 5.04 -14.41
N GLN A 253 8.92 3.71 -14.55
CA GLN A 253 7.92 2.96 -15.31
C GLN A 253 6.65 2.76 -14.49
N TYR A 254 6.78 2.68 -13.15
CA TYR A 254 5.67 2.49 -12.23
C TYR A 254 5.85 3.28 -10.94
N ILE A 255 4.73 3.52 -10.24
CA ILE A 255 4.70 3.96 -8.85
C ILE A 255 3.79 3.06 -8.01
N VAL A 256 4.16 2.85 -6.76
CA VAL A 256 3.40 2.08 -5.78
C VAL A 256 2.77 3.05 -4.79
N ILE A 257 1.46 3.00 -4.63
CA ILE A 257 0.73 3.99 -3.85
C ILE A 257 0.22 3.35 -2.57
N LYS A 258 0.58 3.96 -1.43
CA LYS A 258 0.12 3.61 -0.09
C LYS A 258 -0.65 4.81 0.48
N PRO A 259 -1.98 4.81 0.45
CA PRO A 259 -2.76 5.99 0.85
C PRO A 259 -2.41 6.55 2.22
N THR A 260 -2.13 5.68 3.19
CA THR A 260 -1.69 6.06 4.54
C THR A 260 -0.35 6.83 4.55
N LEU A 261 0.52 6.63 3.56
CA LEU A 261 1.87 7.24 3.50
C LEU A 261 1.97 8.37 2.48
N HIS A 262 1.11 8.38 1.46
CA HIS A 262 1.28 9.20 0.25
C HIS A 262 0.23 10.32 0.10
N GLY A 263 -0.32 10.79 1.24
CA GLY A 263 -1.20 11.96 1.28
C GLY A 263 -2.69 11.66 1.30
N GLY A 264 -3.09 10.56 1.96
CA GLY A 264 -4.50 10.19 2.08
C GLY A 264 -5.10 9.71 0.75
N MET A 265 -6.43 9.75 0.64
CA MET A 265 -7.14 9.40 -0.60
C MET A 265 -6.92 10.48 -1.66
N ALA A 266 -7.03 11.75 -1.29
CA ALA A 266 -6.83 12.87 -2.20
C ALA A 266 -5.42 12.84 -2.80
N GLY A 267 -4.39 12.76 -1.96
CA GLY A 267 -3.00 12.69 -2.41
C GLY A 267 -2.69 11.46 -3.25
N SER A 268 -3.32 10.33 -2.96
CA SER A 268 -3.20 9.11 -3.77
C SER A 268 -3.80 9.28 -5.17
N LEU A 269 -4.96 9.92 -5.28
CA LEU A 269 -5.57 10.22 -6.59
C LEU A 269 -4.77 11.26 -7.37
N GLU A 270 -4.15 12.24 -6.71
CA GLU A 270 -3.19 13.15 -7.35
C GLU A 270 -2.04 12.34 -7.99
N TRP A 271 -1.43 11.40 -7.24
CA TRP A 271 -0.36 10.52 -7.74
C TRP A 271 -0.81 9.70 -8.96
N VAL A 272 -1.99 9.04 -8.87
CA VAL A 272 -2.55 8.26 -9.99
C VAL A 272 -2.74 9.12 -11.22
N ASN A 273 -3.34 10.31 -11.06
CA ASN A 273 -3.63 11.21 -12.17
C ASN A 273 -2.34 11.74 -12.83
N GLU A 274 -1.35 12.16 -12.03
CA GLU A 274 -0.08 12.67 -12.54
C GLU A 274 0.77 11.57 -13.19
N ALA A 275 0.74 10.35 -12.66
CA ALA A 275 1.36 9.18 -13.29
C ALA A 275 0.71 8.86 -14.65
N ASN A 276 -0.62 8.79 -14.70
CA ASN A 276 -1.36 8.52 -15.93
C ASN A 276 -1.07 9.54 -17.07
N LYS A 277 -0.99 10.85 -16.72
CA LYS A 277 -0.63 11.89 -17.69
C LYS A 277 0.74 11.67 -18.32
N ARG A 278 1.63 10.96 -17.64
CA ARG A 278 3.02 10.68 -18.07
C ARG A 278 3.20 9.27 -18.64
N GLY A 279 2.12 8.48 -18.72
CA GLY A 279 2.20 7.07 -19.15
C GLY A 279 2.89 6.18 -18.13
N ILE A 280 2.98 6.60 -16.85
CA ILE A 280 3.55 5.84 -15.75
C ILE A 280 2.45 4.96 -15.16
N GLY A 281 2.70 3.65 -15.06
CA GLY A 281 1.77 2.72 -14.43
C GLY A 281 1.73 2.88 -12.90
N SER A 282 0.63 2.43 -12.28
CA SER A 282 0.55 2.48 -10.81
C SER A 282 -0.31 1.33 -10.26
N TRP A 283 -0.09 1.01 -8.99
CA TRP A 283 -1.00 0.16 -8.22
C TRP A 283 -1.01 0.59 -6.76
N MET A 284 -2.09 0.22 -6.05
CA MET A 284 -2.20 0.48 -4.63
C MET A 284 -1.80 -0.72 -3.79
N THR A 285 -1.20 -0.46 -2.66
CA THR A 285 -0.81 -1.47 -1.67
C THR A 285 -1.11 -0.97 -0.25
N SER A 286 -1.36 -1.90 0.64
CA SER A 286 -1.46 -1.65 2.07
C SER A 286 -0.09 -1.26 2.66
N ALA A 287 -0.12 -0.41 3.69
CA ALA A 287 1.00 -0.10 4.58
C ALA A 287 0.84 -0.80 5.94
N LEU A 288 0.38 -2.04 5.95
CA LEU A 288 0.13 -2.87 7.14
C LEU A 288 -1.04 -2.36 8.02
N GLU A 289 -2.02 -1.70 7.43
CA GLU A 289 -3.25 -1.32 8.12
C GLU A 289 -4.02 -2.54 8.61
N SER A 290 -4.92 -2.31 9.59
CA SER A 290 -5.97 -3.27 9.93
C SER A 290 -6.95 -3.46 8.77
N ASN A 291 -7.93 -4.33 8.94
CA ASN A 291 -9.00 -4.45 7.93
C ASN A 291 -9.82 -3.15 7.75
N VAL A 292 -9.79 -2.22 8.71
CA VAL A 292 -10.44 -0.90 8.56
C VAL A 292 -9.74 -0.10 7.47
N GLY A 293 -8.43 0.12 7.60
CA GLY A 293 -7.66 0.83 6.59
C GLY A 293 -7.59 0.06 5.26
N LEU A 294 -7.38 -1.27 5.32
CA LEU A 294 -7.32 -2.12 4.13
C LEU A 294 -8.61 -2.05 3.29
N ARG A 295 -9.80 -2.02 3.93
CA ARG A 295 -11.09 -1.81 3.25
C ARG A 295 -11.08 -0.50 2.46
N ASN A 296 -10.62 0.57 3.09
CA ASN A 296 -10.63 1.90 2.48
C ASN A 296 -9.58 2.00 1.35
N VAL A 297 -8.41 1.38 1.48
CA VAL A 297 -7.44 1.26 0.37
C VAL A 297 -8.07 0.48 -0.79
N ALA A 298 -8.80 -0.60 -0.53
CA ALA A 298 -9.46 -1.40 -1.57
C ALA A 298 -10.59 -0.62 -2.29
N LEU A 299 -11.41 0.13 -1.55
CA LEU A 299 -12.44 1.00 -2.12
C LEU A 299 -11.81 2.08 -3.03
N LEU A 300 -10.72 2.70 -2.58
CA LEU A 300 -9.99 3.69 -3.36
C LEU A 300 -9.35 3.06 -4.62
N ALA A 301 -8.75 1.88 -4.51
CA ALA A 301 -8.19 1.15 -5.65
C ALA A 301 -9.27 0.79 -6.68
N ALA A 302 -10.44 0.32 -6.23
CA ALA A 302 -11.58 0.06 -7.12
C ALA A 302 -12.04 1.31 -7.85
N ARG A 303 -12.05 2.46 -7.17
CA ARG A 303 -12.39 3.76 -7.77
C ARG A 303 -11.34 4.22 -8.76
N ALA A 304 -10.05 4.11 -8.43
CA ALA A 304 -8.95 4.61 -9.24
C ALA A 304 -8.73 3.80 -10.52
N TYR A 305 -8.88 2.46 -10.44
CA TYR A 305 -8.52 1.55 -11.53
C TYR A 305 -9.71 0.89 -12.23
N GLY A 306 -10.90 0.99 -11.64
CA GLY A 306 -12.12 0.44 -12.23
C GLY A 306 -12.26 -1.07 -12.11
N ALA A 307 -13.45 -1.57 -12.48
CA ALA A 307 -13.84 -2.98 -12.33
C ALA A 307 -13.10 -3.95 -13.26
N ASN A 308 -12.65 -3.47 -14.42
CA ASN A 308 -11.96 -4.28 -15.42
C ASN A 308 -10.46 -4.40 -15.18
N ASN A 309 -9.96 -3.83 -14.08
CA ASN A 309 -8.55 -3.91 -13.74
C ASN A 309 -8.15 -5.34 -13.37
N THR A 310 -7.31 -5.94 -14.19
CA THR A 310 -6.73 -7.27 -13.96
C THR A 310 -5.36 -7.22 -13.28
N PHE A 311 -4.82 -6.02 -13.12
CA PHE A 311 -3.51 -5.79 -12.51
C PHE A 311 -3.57 -6.02 -11.00
N ALA A 312 -2.70 -6.89 -10.49
CA ALA A 312 -2.71 -7.26 -9.08
C ALA A 312 -2.28 -6.09 -8.19
N GLN A 313 -3.12 -5.79 -7.20
CA GLN A 313 -2.87 -4.80 -6.15
C GLN A 313 -2.16 -5.43 -4.95
N GLY A 314 -1.60 -4.65 -4.03
CA GLY A 314 -0.94 -5.14 -2.82
C GLY A 314 -1.89 -5.22 -1.60
N LEU A 315 -3.02 -5.92 -1.71
CA LEU A 315 -4.10 -5.89 -0.71
C LEU A 315 -4.24 -7.19 0.11
N GLY A 316 -3.18 -7.98 0.18
CA GLY A 316 -3.20 -9.28 0.86
C GLY A 316 -2.81 -9.28 2.34
N THR A 317 -2.73 -8.13 2.99
CA THR A 317 -2.18 -7.97 4.35
C THR A 317 -3.17 -8.22 5.49
N GLY A 318 -4.46 -8.29 5.23
CA GLY A 318 -5.50 -8.46 6.26
C GLY A 318 -5.37 -9.75 7.11
N LEU A 319 -4.57 -10.72 6.69
CA LEU A 319 -4.35 -11.97 7.42
C LEU A 319 -3.11 -11.95 8.34
N LEU A 320 -2.38 -10.83 8.43
CA LEU A 320 -1.11 -10.75 9.15
C LEU A 320 -1.25 -10.69 10.66
N PHE A 321 -2.39 -10.19 11.17
CA PHE A 321 -2.60 -9.97 12.60
C PHE A 321 -3.37 -11.11 13.27
N THR A 322 -3.10 -11.33 14.57
CA THR A 322 -3.83 -12.29 15.42
C THR A 322 -5.18 -11.72 15.88
N ASP A 323 -5.26 -10.41 16.03
CA ASP A 323 -6.34 -9.64 16.66
C ASP A 323 -6.85 -8.52 15.72
N ASN A 324 -6.89 -8.80 14.40
CA ASN A 324 -7.37 -7.85 13.42
C ASN A 324 -8.84 -7.47 13.65
N LEU A 325 -9.20 -6.27 13.22
CA LEU A 325 -10.57 -5.77 13.29
C LEU A 325 -11.45 -6.46 12.24
N GLU A 326 -12.64 -6.87 12.62
CA GLU A 326 -13.60 -7.48 11.71
C GLU A 326 -14.21 -6.40 10.80
N MET A 327 -14.11 -6.59 9.48
CA MET A 327 -14.70 -5.72 8.48
C MET A 327 -15.37 -6.55 7.38
N ASP A 328 -16.12 -5.87 6.52
CA ASP A 328 -16.85 -6.46 5.40
C ASP A 328 -15.95 -6.78 4.17
N ILE A 329 -14.71 -7.17 4.43
CA ILE A 329 -13.76 -7.61 3.40
C ILE A 329 -13.20 -8.98 3.71
N GLU A 330 -12.90 -9.76 2.69
CA GLU A 330 -12.28 -11.08 2.82
C GLU A 330 -11.43 -11.43 1.61
N LEU A 331 -10.34 -12.15 1.83
CA LEU A 331 -9.52 -12.71 0.77
C LEU A 331 -10.08 -14.08 0.36
N ARG A 332 -10.55 -14.19 -0.90
CA ARG A 332 -11.00 -15.44 -1.51
C ARG A 332 -10.05 -15.80 -2.64
N GLY A 333 -9.24 -16.84 -2.44
CA GLY A 333 -8.16 -17.17 -3.37
C GLY A 333 -7.17 -16.02 -3.49
N SER A 334 -6.97 -15.52 -4.70
CA SER A 334 -6.06 -14.39 -5.00
C SER A 334 -6.78 -13.05 -5.17
N LYS A 335 -8.02 -12.92 -4.72
CA LYS A 335 -8.80 -11.68 -4.83
C LYS A 335 -9.33 -11.23 -3.48
N LEU A 336 -9.23 -9.93 -3.21
CA LEU A 336 -9.93 -9.30 -2.10
C LEU A 336 -11.36 -8.98 -2.52
N TRP A 337 -12.33 -9.40 -1.71
CA TRP A 337 -13.76 -9.20 -1.94
C TRP A 337 -14.36 -8.36 -0.83
N ARG A 338 -15.39 -7.58 -1.18
CA ARG A 338 -16.29 -7.01 -0.18
C ARG A 338 -17.48 -7.94 0.04
N ASN A 339 -17.79 -8.22 1.31
CA ASN A 339 -18.92 -9.05 1.73
C ASN A 339 -20.03 -8.18 2.32
N ILE A 340 -20.89 -7.64 1.48
CA ILE A 340 -21.97 -6.70 1.86
C ILE A 340 -23.02 -7.31 2.81
N ASN A 341 -23.10 -8.65 2.90
CA ASN A 341 -24.04 -9.36 3.78
C ASN A 341 -23.49 -9.48 5.21
N ASN A 342 -22.21 -9.20 5.42
CA ASN A 342 -21.56 -9.28 6.73
C ASN A 342 -21.44 -7.88 7.37
N LYS A 343 -22.55 -7.15 7.44
CA LYS A 343 -22.62 -5.90 8.21
C LYS A 343 -22.56 -6.25 9.71
N LYS A 344 -21.37 -6.53 10.21
CA LYS A 344 -21.17 -6.53 11.68
C LYS A 344 -20.95 -5.06 12.09
N SER A 345 -21.80 -4.59 12.99
CA SER A 345 -21.64 -3.33 13.70
C SER A 345 -20.37 -3.45 14.57
N ILE A 346 -19.46 -2.50 14.44
CA ILE A 346 -18.35 -2.25 15.39
C ILE A 346 -18.90 -1.55 16.62
#